data_e8d667c460cc4ba0e5fb5946edc8dbec
#
_entry.id   e8d667c460cc4ba0e5fb5946edc8dbec
#
_cell.length_a   1.000
_cell.length_b   1.000
_cell.length_c   1.000
_cell.angle_alpha   90.00
_cell.angle_beta   90.00
_cell.angle_gamma   90.00
#
_symmetry.space_group_name_H-M   'P 1'
#
loop_
_entity.id
_entity.type
_entity.pdbx_description
1 polymer ?
#
loop_
_entity_poly.entity_id
_entity_poly.type
_entity_poly.pdbx_seq_one_letter_code
_entity_poly.pdbx_strand_id
1 'polypeptide(L)'
;MKKKNNAQLICQLSAIAAMSLAGTVHAAEAFSPESKWMTGDWGGERTKLIEAGYDFTLEYVGEVGSNLKGGYNDDTTARYSDQFALGAQLDLEKIFGWKDAEFKLAITERSGKNISNDRIGDPRAGTFSSSQEVWGRGQTWRLTQLWVKQKYFDGALDVKAGYFGEGEDFNSFPCDFQNLA
;
A
#
# COMPACT_ATOMS: atom_id res chain seq x y z
N MET A 1 47.52 -52.15 12.32
CA MET A 1 46.21 -51.82 11.76
C MET A 1 45.73 -50.51 12.35
N LYS A 2 45.72 -49.40 11.52
CA LYS A 2 45.31 -48.05 11.97
C LYS A 2 43.82 -47.90 11.75
N LYS A 3 43.02 -47.70 12.81
CA LYS A 3 41.63 -47.25 12.72
C LYS A 3 41.61 -45.83 12.22
N LYS A 4 41.16 -45.59 10.98
CA LYS A 4 40.85 -44.25 10.45
C LYS A 4 39.59 -43.74 11.07
N ASN A 5 39.65 -42.51 11.59
CA ASN A 5 38.58 -41.81 12.29
C ASN A 5 37.37 -41.54 11.38
N ASN A 6 36.28 -42.22 11.56
CA ASN A 6 34.99 -41.96 10.88
C ASN A 6 34.37 -40.63 11.28
N ALA A 7 34.87 -39.97 12.33
CA ALA A 7 34.37 -38.67 12.81
C ALA A 7 34.66 -37.50 11.84
N GLN A 8 35.77 -37.57 11.11
CA GLN A 8 36.12 -36.49 10.12
C GLN A 8 35.27 -36.57 8.86
N LEU A 9 34.82 -37.75 8.48
CA LEU A 9 33.94 -37.93 7.28
C LEU A 9 32.52 -37.45 7.52
N ILE A 10 32.02 -37.60 8.74
CA ILE A 10 30.67 -37.14 9.15
C ILE A 10 30.62 -35.60 9.23
N CYS A 11 31.70 -34.96 9.66
CA CYS A 11 31.76 -33.50 9.74
C CYS A 11 31.84 -32.82 8.36
N GLN A 12 32.44 -33.46 7.36
CA GLN A 12 32.54 -32.95 5.99
C GLN A 12 31.22 -33.12 5.23
N LEU A 13 30.45 -34.18 5.50
CA LEU A 13 29.12 -34.39 4.90
C LEU A 13 28.06 -33.45 5.46
N SER A 14 28.17 -33.04 6.73
CA SER A 14 27.26 -32.08 7.36
C SER A 14 27.47 -30.65 6.84
N ALA A 15 28.69 -30.29 6.46
CA ALA A 15 29.01 -28.97 5.90
C ALA A 15 28.51 -28.80 4.46
N ILE A 16 28.43 -29.90 3.68
CA ILE A 16 27.91 -29.85 2.30
C ILE A 16 26.37 -29.83 2.28
N ALA A 17 25.71 -30.44 3.26
CA ALA A 17 24.25 -30.40 3.39
C ALA A 17 23.70 -29.02 3.85
N ALA A 18 24.52 -28.21 4.52
CA ALA A 18 24.13 -26.87 4.98
C ALA A 18 24.26 -25.79 3.87
N MET A 19 24.99 -26.07 2.80
CA MET A 19 25.17 -25.12 1.68
C MET A 19 24.10 -25.21 0.59
N SER A 20 23.19 -26.18 0.64
CA SER A 20 22.14 -26.35 -0.37
C SER A 20 20.77 -25.75 0.03
N LEU A 21 20.69 -25.03 1.13
CA LEU A 21 19.50 -24.30 1.59
C LEU A 21 19.62 -22.77 1.44
N ALA A 22 20.58 -22.28 0.66
CA ALA A 22 20.47 -20.97 0.09
C ALA A 22 19.38 -21.04 -0.99
N GLY A 23 18.12 -20.99 -0.55
CA GLY A 23 16.98 -20.80 -1.44
C GLY A 23 17.29 -19.57 -2.27
N THR A 24 17.40 -19.73 -3.57
CA THR A 24 17.40 -18.61 -4.49
C THR A 24 16.10 -17.85 -4.21
N VAL A 25 16.21 -16.70 -3.56
CA VAL A 25 15.10 -15.75 -3.48
C VAL A 25 14.87 -15.32 -4.93
N HIS A 26 13.96 -16.00 -5.60
CA HIS A 26 13.51 -15.57 -6.91
C HIS A 26 12.74 -14.27 -6.68
N ALA A 27 13.21 -13.19 -7.27
CA ALA A 27 12.47 -11.96 -7.31
C ALA A 27 11.08 -12.23 -7.89
N ALA A 28 10.03 -11.83 -7.19
CA ALA A 28 8.67 -12.07 -7.64
C ALA A 28 8.42 -11.42 -9.00
N GLU A 29 7.91 -12.19 -9.95
CA GLU A 29 7.62 -11.70 -11.30
C GLU A 29 6.40 -10.78 -11.32
N ALA A 30 6.33 -9.91 -12.33
CA ALA A 30 5.18 -9.06 -12.55
C ALA A 30 3.93 -9.91 -12.89
N PHE A 31 2.77 -9.49 -12.39
CA PHE A 31 1.48 -10.15 -12.57
C PHE A 31 1.40 -11.59 -12.04
N SER A 32 2.34 -12.01 -11.19
CA SER A 32 2.29 -13.29 -10.49
C SER A 32 1.35 -13.21 -9.29
N PRO A 33 0.51 -14.22 -9.02
CA PRO A 33 -0.35 -14.28 -7.85
C PRO A 33 0.45 -14.37 -6.53
N GLU A 34 1.71 -14.77 -6.57
CA GLU A 34 2.62 -14.82 -5.43
C GLU A 34 3.29 -13.47 -5.17
N SER A 35 3.20 -12.53 -6.10
CA SER A 35 3.81 -11.21 -5.97
C SER A 35 2.93 -10.27 -5.14
N LYS A 36 3.51 -9.64 -4.13
CA LYS A 36 2.88 -8.55 -3.37
C LYS A 36 2.57 -7.34 -4.27
N TRP A 37 3.34 -7.16 -5.33
CA TRP A 37 3.23 -6.00 -6.24
C TRP A 37 2.87 -6.44 -7.64
N MET A 38 1.91 -5.77 -8.25
CA MET A 38 1.48 -6.06 -9.62
C MET A 38 2.65 -6.05 -10.63
N THR A 39 3.59 -5.14 -10.47
CA THR A 39 4.78 -5.02 -11.32
C THR A 39 5.96 -5.87 -10.86
N GLY A 40 5.76 -6.73 -9.86
CA GLY A 40 6.80 -7.57 -9.30
C GLY A 40 7.90 -6.81 -8.56
N ASP A 41 9.02 -7.49 -8.37
CA ASP A 41 10.18 -6.99 -7.62
C ASP A 41 11.29 -6.39 -8.52
N TRP A 42 11.03 -6.21 -9.81
CA TRP A 42 11.96 -5.63 -10.80
C TRP A 42 13.33 -6.33 -10.82
N GLY A 43 13.31 -7.66 -10.69
CA GLY A 43 14.56 -8.44 -10.62
C GLY A 43 15.31 -8.27 -9.28
N GLY A 44 14.61 -7.88 -8.20
CA GLY A 44 15.20 -7.65 -6.88
C GLY A 44 15.54 -6.18 -6.58
N GLU A 45 15.43 -5.28 -7.56
CA GLU A 45 15.78 -3.87 -7.34
C GLU A 45 14.80 -3.17 -6.40
N ARG A 46 13.51 -3.54 -6.43
CA ARG A 46 12.52 -3.00 -5.49
C ARG A 46 12.85 -3.36 -4.04
N THR A 47 13.17 -4.63 -3.80
CA THR A 47 13.60 -5.09 -2.47
C THR A 47 14.84 -4.34 -2.00
N LYS A 48 15.84 -4.15 -2.86
CA LYS A 48 17.05 -3.37 -2.51
C LYS A 48 16.75 -1.92 -2.16
N LEU A 49 15.81 -1.28 -2.88
CA LEU A 49 15.38 0.09 -2.55
C LEU A 49 14.71 0.13 -1.17
N ILE A 50 13.81 -0.81 -0.86
CA ILE A 50 13.15 -0.89 0.45
C ILE A 50 14.16 -1.16 1.57
N GLU A 51 15.12 -2.05 1.36
CA GLU A 51 16.20 -2.31 2.30
C GLU A 51 17.09 -1.08 2.53
N ALA A 52 17.31 -0.27 1.49
CA ALA A 52 18.01 1.01 1.57
C ALA A 52 17.18 2.15 2.18
N GLY A 53 15.91 1.92 2.50
CA GLY A 53 15.05 2.90 3.14
C GLY A 53 14.09 3.65 2.20
N TYR A 54 13.98 3.23 0.94
CA TYR A 54 13.11 3.88 -0.04
C TYR A 54 11.96 2.95 -0.42
N ASP A 55 10.73 3.26 -0.03
CA ASP A 55 9.54 2.55 -0.48
C ASP A 55 8.66 3.48 -1.32
N PHE A 56 8.52 3.16 -2.60
CA PHE A 56 7.71 3.89 -3.55
C PHE A 56 6.47 3.09 -3.93
N THR A 57 5.31 3.75 -3.90
CA THR A 57 4.03 3.14 -4.24
C THR A 57 3.37 3.89 -5.40
N LEU A 58 2.76 3.12 -6.30
CA LEU A 58 1.81 3.58 -7.30
C LEU A 58 0.61 2.67 -7.21
N GLU A 59 -0.54 3.25 -6.88
CA GLU A 59 -1.80 2.54 -6.78
C GLU A 59 -2.81 3.12 -7.76
N TYR A 60 -3.64 2.25 -8.29
CA TYR A 60 -4.77 2.62 -9.12
C TYR A 60 -6.01 1.85 -8.68
N VAL A 61 -7.09 2.58 -8.43
CA VAL A 61 -8.39 2.01 -8.08
C VAL A 61 -9.42 2.56 -9.05
N GLY A 62 -10.14 1.68 -9.72
CA GLY A 62 -11.26 2.02 -10.60
C GLY A 62 -12.55 1.38 -10.09
N GLU A 63 -13.63 2.15 -10.03
CA GLU A 63 -14.93 1.71 -9.53
C GLU A 63 -16.04 2.01 -10.53
N VAL A 64 -16.90 1.01 -10.76
CA VAL A 64 -18.11 1.15 -11.57
C VAL A 64 -19.32 1.03 -10.67
N GLY A 65 -20.14 2.08 -10.62
CA GLY A 65 -21.46 2.05 -9.98
C GLY A 65 -22.56 2.02 -11.03
N SER A 66 -23.59 1.19 -10.84
CA SER A 66 -24.74 1.11 -11.73
C SER A 66 -26.05 1.18 -10.95
N ASN A 67 -26.96 2.06 -11.38
CA ASN A 67 -28.34 2.05 -10.91
C ASN A 67 -29.17 1.10 -11.79
N LEU A 68 -29.70 0.03 -11.19
CA LEU A 68 -30.53 -0.93 -11.88
C LEU A 68 -32.01 -0.60 -11.74
N LYS A 69 -32.42 -0.08 -10.57
CA LYS A 69 -33.78 0.28 -10.26
C LYS A 69 -33.88 1.14 -9.00
N GLY A 70 -34.79 2.11 -9.01
CA GLY A 70 -35.03 2.97 -7.84
C GLY A 70 -34.13 4.18 -7.79
N GLY A 71 -34.18 4.90 -6.65
CA GLY A 71 -33.51 6.20 -6.50
C GLY A 71 -34.38 7.36 -6.97
N TYR A 72 -33.81 8.55 -7.00
CA TYR A 72 -34.50 9.76 -7.45
C TYR A 72 -34.82 9.72 -8.96
N ASN A 73 -33.87 9.18 -9.74
CA ASN A 73 -34.03 8.97 -11.17
C ASN A 73 -33.89 7.48 -11.47
N ASP A 74 -34.95 6.84 -11.96
CA ASP A 74 -35.04 5.39 -12.18
C ASP A 74 -34.32 4.94 -13.49
N ASP A 75 -33.66 5.85 -14.20
CA ASP A 75 -32.92 5.51 -15.41
C ASP A 75 -31.76 4.57 -15.11
N THR A 76 -31.75 3.43 -15.79
CA THR A 76 -30.61 2.50 -15.74
C THR A 76 -29.39 3.16 -16.37
N THR A 77 -28.32 3.31 -15.61
CA THR A 77 -27.09 3.87 -16.09
C THR A 77 -25.90 3.41 -15.25
N ALA A 78 -24.70 3.52 -15.78
CA ALA A 78 -23.46 3.26 -15.07
C ALA A 78 -22.59 4.52 -15.01
N ARG A 79 -21.81 4.63 -13.97
CA ARG A 79 -20.79 5.66 -13.78
C ARG A 79 -19.47 5.03 -13.38
N TYR A 80 -18.41 5.63 -13.83
CA TYR A 80 -17.05 5.24 -13.53
C TYR A 80 -16.33 6.38 -12.81
N SER A 81 -15.58 6.00 -11.78
CA SER A 81 -14.64 6.89 -11.10
C SER A 81 -13.35 6.14 -10.81
N ASP A 82 -12.25 6.87 -10.71
CA ASP A 82 -10.96 6.30 -10.41
C ASP A 82 -10.09 7.20 -9.52
N GLN A 83 -9.05 6.57 -9.01
CA GLN A 83 -8.00 7.24 -8.24
C GLN A 83 -6.65 6.66 -8.61
N PHE A 84 -5.70 7.55 -8.90
CA PHE A 84 -4.28 7.28 -8.80
C PHE A 84 -3.75 7.76 -7.46
N ALA A 85 -2.86 6.97 -6.86
CA ALA A 85 -2.11 7.37 -5.68
C ALA A 85 -0.62 7.12 -5.89
N LEU A 86 0.17 8.16 -5.74
CA LEU A 86 1.62 8.13 -5.76
C LEU A 86 2.12 8.33 -4.33
N GLY A 87 2.96 7.43 -3.84
CA GLY A 87 3.49 7.48 -2.49
C GLY A 87 4.99 7.29 -2.45
N ALA A 88 5.62 7.90 -1.45
CA ALA A 88 6.98 7.62 -1.04
C ALA A 88 7.02 7.57 0.49
N GLN A 89 7.50 6.46 1.04
CA GLN A 89 7.81 6.31 2.45
C GLN A 89 9.31 6.08 2.60
N LEU A 90 9.97 6.92 3.40
CA LEU A 90 11.40 6.92 3.57
C LEU A 90 11.76 6.61 5.01
N ASP A 91 12.64 5.64 5.18
CA ASP A 91 13.31 5.34 6.45
C ASP A 91 14.53 6.25 6.58
N LEU A 92 14.40 7.32 7.36
CA LEU A 92 15.44 8.34 7.48
C LEU A 92 16.64 7.85 8.29
N GLU A 93 16.48 6.79 9.07
CA GLU A 93 17.63 6.16 9.75
C GLU A 93 18.54 5.48 8.74
N LYS A 94 17.98 4.69 7.83
CA LYS A 94 18.77 4.02 6.80
C LYS A 94 19.41 5.00 5.81
N ILE A 95 18.70 6.07 5.45
CA ILE A 95 19.15 7.02 4.42
C ILE A 95 20.15 8.04 4.97
N PHE A 96 19.87 8.57 6.16
CA PHE A 96 20.62 9.71 6.73
C PHE A 96 21.18 9.45 8.14
N GLY A 97 20.92 8.27 8.73
CA GLY A 97 21.29 7.98 10.11
C GLY A 97 20.44 8.71 11.16
N TRP A 98 19.28 9.25 10.75
CA TRP A 98 18.34 9.88 11.69
C TRP A 98 17.50 8.81 12.37
N LYS A 99 17.98 8.38 13.52
CA LYS A 99 17.45 7.24 14.26
C LYS A 99 15.94 7.32 14.50
N ASP A 100 15.24 6.21 14.24
CA ASP A 100 13.79 6.04 14.47
C ASP A 100 12.91 7.12 13.79
N ALA A 101 13.40 7.71 12.68
CA ALA A 101 12.68 8.74 11.94
C ALA A 101 12.18 8.23 10.58
N GLU A 102 10.98 8.65 10.22
CA GLU A 102 10.30 8.32 8.96
C GLU A 102 9.79 9.59 8.28
N PHE A 103 9.76 9.58 6.96
CA PHE A 103 9.11 10.59 6.13
C PHE A 103 8.08 9.94 5.22
N LYS A 104 6.94 10.61 4.99
CA LYS A 104 5.95 10.18 4.02
C LYS A 104 5.47 11.34 3.15
N LEU A 105 5.38 11.05 1.86
CA LEU A 105 4.71 11.86 0.85
C LEU A 105 3.64 11.00 0.19
N ALA A 106 2.43 11.54 0.02
CA ALA A 106 1.42 10.94 -0.84
C ALA A 106 0.66 12.00 -1.62
N ILE A 107 0.45 11.73 -2.90
CA ILE A 107 -0.29 12.57 -3.83
C ILE A 107 -1.35 11.68 -4.48
N THR A 108 -2.60 12.13 -4.49
CA THR A 108 -3.70 11.44 -5.13
C THR A 108 -4.33 12.28 -6.22
N GLU A 109 -4.81 11.61 -7.25
CA GLU A 109 -5.66 12.17 -8.30
C GLU A 109 -6.94 11.38 -8.35
N ARG A 110 -8.07 12.06 -8.45
CA ARG A 110 -9.38 11.43 -8.60
C ARG A 110 -10.10 12.01 -9.80
N SER A 111 -10.76 11.13 -10.56
CA SER A 111 -11.57 11.54 -11.69
C SER A 111 -12.85 10.72 -11.84
N GLY A 112 -13.71 11.11 -12.78
CA GLY A 112 -14.92 10.37 -13.11
C GLY A 112 -16.22 10.98 -12.60
N LYS A 113 -17.26 10.13 -12.49
CA LYS A 113 -18.61 10.49 -12.07
C LYS A 113 -19.16 9.49 -11.08
N ASN A 114 -19.99 9.96 -10.18
CA ASN A 114 -20.60 9.15 -9.13
C ASN A 114 -22.07 8.88 -9.44
N ILE A 115 -22.47 7.61 -9.35
CA ILE A 115 -23.86 7.19 -9.61
C ILE A 115 -24.82 7.70 -8.53
N SER A 116 -24.37 7.79 -7.27
CA SER A 116 -25.18 8.27 -6.17
C SER A 116 -25.64 9.70 -6.41
N ASN A 117 -24.75 10.59 -6.83
CA ASN A 117 -25.10 11.98 -7.11
C ASN A 117 -25.93 12.14 -8.40
N ASP A 118 -25.63 11.33 -9.41
CA ASP A 118 -26.23 11.50 -10.72
C ASP A 118 -27.65 10.91 -10.83
N ARG A 119 -27.95 9.86 -10.05
CA ARG A 119 -29.18 9.07 -10.22
C ARG A 119 -29.90 8.68 -8.93
N ILE A 120 -29.16 8.36 -7.87
CA ILE A 120 -29.75 7.78 -6.66
C ILE A 120 -30.24 8.87 -5.71
N GLY A 121 -29.43 9.89 -5.47
CA GLY A 121 -29.75 10.98 -4.55
C GLY A 121 -30.70 12.00 -5.14
N ASP A 122 -31.59 12.55 -4.32
CA ASP A 122 -32.40 13.70 -4.68
C ASP A 122 -31.51 14.96 -4.75
N PRO A 123 -31.41 15.65 -5.89
CA PRO A 123 -30.56 16.84 -6.03
C PRO A 123 -30.89 17.97 -5.04
N ARG A 124 -32.10 17.97 -4.47
CA ARG A 124 -32.52 18.98 -3.48
C ARG A 124 -32.09 18.63 -2.06
N ALA A 125 -31.99 17.33 -1.77
CA ALA A 125 -31.61 16.83 -0.44
C ALA A 125 -30.11 16.52 -0.32
N GLY A 126 -29.45 16.29 -1.46
CA GLY A 126 -28.06 15.80 -1.52
C GLY A 126 -27.95 14.30 -1.25
N THR A 127 -26.74 13.82 -1.25
CA THR A 127 -26.40 12.42 -0.96
C THR A 127 -25.45 12.37 0.22
N PHE A 128 -25.73 11.56 1.22
CA PHE A 128 -24.89 11.39 2.41
C PHE A 128 -23.75 10.39 2.20
N SER A 129 -23.93 9.46 1.26
CA SER A 129 -22.95 8.42 0.96
C SER A 129 -22.68 8.33 -0.53
N SER A 130 -21.54 7.77 -0.88
CA SER A 130 -21.14 7.50 -2.25
C SER A 130 -21.00 6.00 -2.45
N SER A 131 -21.65 5.45 -3.48
CA SER A 131 -21.44 4.06 -3.87
C SER A 131 -20.08 3.83 -4.53
N GLN A 132 -19.36 4.89 -4.85
CA GLN A 132 -18.01 4.86 -5.39
C GLN A 132 -17.09 5.65 -4.44
N GLU A 133 -16.24 4.96 -3.68
CA GLU A 133 -15.45 5.55 -2.59
C GLU A 133 -14.36 6.49 -3.08
N VAL A 134 -13.78 6.18 -4.23
CA VAL A 134 -12.69 6.97 -4.80
C VAL A 134 -13.17 8.25 -5.46
N TRP A 135 -14.49 8.48 -5.53
CA TRP A 135 -15.04 9.70 -6.10
C TRP A 135 -14.99 10.87 -5.11
N GLY A 136 -14.88 12.09 -5.64
CA GLY A 136 -15.02 13.33 -4.85
C GLY A 136 -13.71 13.99 -4.50
N ARG A 137 -13.76 14.89 -3.52
CA ARG A 137 -12.63 15.71 -3.04
C ARG A 137 -11.97 16.55 -4.13
N GLY A 138 -12.79 17.07 -5.08
CA GLY A 138 -12.36 18.05 -6.08
C GLY A 138 -11.92 17.46 -7.41
N GLN A 139 -11.92 16.14 -7.60
CA GLN A 139 -11.59 15.52 -8.89
C GLN A 139 -10.30 16.10 -9.52
N THR A 140 -9.22 16.11 -8.76
CA THR A 140 -7.97 16.74 -9.14
C THR A 140 -6.80 16.13 -8.37
N TRP A 141 -5.59 16.48 -8.78
CA TRP A 141 -4.37 16.19 -8.04
C TRP A 141 -4.34 16.90 -6.70
N ARG A 142 -3.99 16.16 -5.67
CA ARG A 142 -3.94 16.67 -4.30
C ARG A 142 -2.76 16.07 -3.55
N LEU A 143 -2.08 16.92 -2.80
CA LEU A 143 -1.21 16.45 -1.73
C LEU A 143 -2.10 15.92 -0.60
N THR A 144 -2.01 14.62 -0.30
CA THR A 144 -2.81 13.96 0.74
C THR A 144 -2.02 13.69 2.00
N GLN A 145 -0.71 13.50 1.87
CA GLN A 145 0.19 13.35 3.01
C GLN A 145 1.53 14.01 2.72
N LEU A 146 2.06 14.70 3.71
CA LEU A 146 3.44 15.19 3.75
C LEU A 146 3.83 15.37 5.21
N TRP A 147 4.52 14.39 5.78
CA TRP A 147 4.86 14.42 7.19
C TRP A 147 6.21 13.76 7.50
N VAL A 148 6.74 14.14 8.65
CA VAL A 148 7.87 13.47 9.31
C VAL A 148 7.37 12.93 10.63
N LYS A 149 7.76 11.70 10.97
CA LYS A 149 7.53 11.07 12.26
C LYS A 149 8.85 10.71 12.89
N GLN A 150 8.97 10.93 14.19
CA GLN A 150 10.14 10.57 15.01
C GLN A 150 9.69 9.88 16.28
N LYS A 151 10.32 8.75 16.60
CA LYS A 151 10.14 8.06 17.87
C LYS A 151 11.21 8.46 18.88
N TYR A 152 10.83 8.60 20.12
CA TYR A 152 11.69 8.94 21.25
C TYR A 152 11.51 7.93 22.38
N PHE A 153 12.53 7.82 23.24
CA PHE A 153 12.48 6.99 24.46
C PHE A 153 12.09 5.53 24.16
N ASP A 154 12.78 4.91 23.21
CA ASP A 154 12.53 3.53 22.74
C ASP A 154 11.06 3.27 22.32
N GLY A 155 10.46 4.27 21.66
CA GLY A 155 9.07 4.21 21.16
C GLY A 155 7.98 4.58 22.17
N ALA A 156 8.35 5.06 23.36
CA ALA A 156 7.37 5.52 24.34
C ALA A 156 6.66 6.83 23.94
N LEU A 157 7.27 7.61 23.04
CA LEU A 157 6.71 8.85 22.49
C LEU A 157 6.91 8.88 20.98
N ASP A 158 5.81 8.93 20.23
CA ASP A 158 5.78 9.17 18.79
C ASP A 158 5.35 10.62 18.52
N VAL A 159 6.19 11.36 17.80
CA VAL A 159 5.89 12.72 17.36
C VAL A 159 5.76 12.71 15.85
N LYS A 160 4.59 13.07 15.32
CA LYS A 160 4.30 13.22 13.90
C LYS A 160 3.95 14.66 13.59
N ALA A 161 4.61 15.25 12.60
CA ALA A 161 4.41 16.64 12.21
C ALA A 161 4.29 16.76 10.70
N GLY A 162 3.31 17.54 10.24
CA GLY A 162 3.08 17.77 8.83
C GLY A 162 1.60 17.75 8.47
N TYR A 163 1.32 17.40 7.22
CA TYR A 163 -0.02 17.27 6.66
C TYR A 163 -0.40 15.78 6.55
N PHE A 164 -1.40 15.34 7.31
CA PHE A 164 -1.87 13.95 7.36
C PHE A 164 -3.33 13.89 7.82
N GLY A 165 -3.99 12.76 7.53
CA GLY A 165 -5.34 12.49 8.02
C GLY A 165 -5.32 11.91 9.43
N GLU A 166 -6.15 12.44 10.33
CA GLU A 166 -6.24 11.93 11.71
C GLU A 166 -6.67 10.46 11.78
N GLY A 167 -7.45 9.99 10.81
CA GLY A 167 -7.94 8.61 10.75
C GLY A 167 -6.86 7.54 10.56
N GLU A 168 -5.62 7.94 10.24
CA GLU A 168 -4.50 7.00 10.13
C GLU A 168 -3.94 6.57 11.48
N ASP A 169 -3.93 7.49 12.45
CA ASP A 169 -3.36 7.27 13.77
C ASP A 169 -4.46 7.08 14.82
N PHE A 170 -5.64 7.70 14.60
CA PHE A 170 -6.78 7.67 15.51
C PHE A 170 -8.02 7.15 14.81
N ASN A 171 -8.78 6.29 15.46
CA ASN A 171 -9.98 5.66 14.89
C ASN A 171 -9.76 4.88 13.59
N SER A 172 -8.55 4.38 13.37
CA SER A 172 -8.28 3.48 12.26
C SER A 172 -8.91 2.12 12.52
N PHE A 173 -9.50 1.51 11.49
CA PHE A 173 -9.97 0.14 11.52
C PHE A 173 -9.55 -0.57 10.22
N PRO A 174 -9.33 -1.88 10.26
CA PRO A 174 -9.05 -2.64 9.05
C PRO A 174 -10.21 -2.53 8.07
N CYS A 175 -9.94 -2.06 6.87
CA CYS A 175 -10.93 -1.89 5.82
C CYS A 175 -10.44 -2.63 4.57
N ASP A 176 -10.67 -3.95 4.55
CA ASP A 176 -10.18 -4.83 3.47
C ASP A 176 -11.18 -4.96 2.32
N PHE A 177 -12.32 -4.30 2.43
CA PHE A 177 -13.36 -4.30 1.41
C PHE A 177 -14.03 -2.93 1.34
N GLN A 178 -14.65 -2.66 0.21
CA GLN A 178 -15.38 -1.42 -0.03
C GLN A 178 -16.53 -1.25 0.95
N ASN A 179 -16.59 -0.11 1.62
CA ASN A 179 -17.71 0.28 2.47
C ASN A 179 -18.70 1.10 1.64
N LEU A 180 -19.87 0.57 1.43
CA LEU A 180 -20.98 1.20 0.68
C LEU A 180 -21.99 1.95 1.56
N ALA A 181 -21.71 2.08 2.86
CA ALA A 181 -22.59 2.75 3.82
C ALA A 181 -22.41 4.26 3.85
#